data_a8c380e6e29f76c9690f8d665466ebf8
#
_entry.id   a8c380e6e29f76c9690f8d665466ebf8
#
_cell.length_a   1.000
_cell.length_b   1.000
_cell.length_c   1.000
_cell.angle_alpha   90.00
_cell.angle_beta   90.00
_cell.angle_gamma   90.00
#
_symmetry.space_group_name_H-M   'P 1'
#
loop_
_entity.id
_entity.type
_entity.pdbx_description
1 polymer ?
#
loop_
_entity_poly.entity_id
_entity_poly.type
_entity_poly.pdbx_seq_one_letter_code
_entity_poly.pdbx_strand_id
1 'polypeptide(L)'
;MPNFYAQGFSTPTSLYSPNGLEGMLADAPPHDFVTPSLVNEGSSTAQVNTITIGAAALNTSYSVRIQGVYNDIDTTAGITSDGDDTIADIATKLGAALIANGVIYGTFSVTTTPTTVVLTSRKTGAAYSYNITVSGGASSIATTTAAANPGILPFGLVIATGITNTARTGKLPTASTDVARGISVRTNAHESQDGVDGVLPNEAINVLCNGRVWVKPTTAFKPTDTVYYSYNNDSTAGTVRNTTGTGYAVLLGAKFENSGSVGDLAILKVNM
;
A
#
# COMPACT_ATOMS: atom_id res chain seq x y z
N MET A 1 22.23 4.52 19.93
CA MET A 1 21.54 3.78 18.84
C MET A 1 21.01 2.50 19.46
N PRO A 2 19.71 2.24 19.46
CA PRO A 2 19.20 0.96 19.96
C PRO A 2 19.61 -0.14 18.98
N ASN A 3 20.07 -1.23 19.54
CA ASN A 3 20.60 -2.38 18.84
C ASN A 3 19.43 -3.22 18.30
N PHE A 4 19.02 -2.98 17.07
CA PHE A 4 17.91 -3.71 16.40
C PHE A 4 18.22 -5.19 16.12
N TYR A 5 19.41 -5.66 16.43
CA TYR A 5 19.80 -7.07 16.24
C TYR A 5 19.45 -8.00 17.40
N ALA A 6 18.80 -7.49 18.45
CA ALA A 6 18.55 -8.30 19.67
C ALA A 6 17.15 -8.88 19.78
N GLN A 7 16.26 -8.69 18.80
CA GLN A 7 14.95 -9.33 18.84
C GLN A 7 14.85 -10.40 17.77
N GLY A 8 15.16 -11.63 18.12
CA GLY A 8 14.83 -12.79 17.29
C GLY A 8 15.86 -13.90 17.21
N PHE A 9 17.06 -13.71 17.71
CA PHE A 9 18.05 -14.79 17.76
C PHE A 9 18.23 -15.31 19.18
N SER A 10 17.29 -16.11 19.65
CA SER A 10 17.47 -16.88 20.85
C SER A 10 18.27 -18.12 20.50
N THR A 11 19.56 -18.11 20.83
CA THR A 11 20.53 -19.22 20.90
C THR A 11 20.77 -20.05 19.63
N PRO A 12 22.04 -20.37 19.33
CA PRO A 12 22.45 -21.05 18.10
C PRO A 12 22.08 -22.55 18.01
N THR A 13 21.17 -23.03 18.81
CA THR A 13 20.74 -24.44 18.84
C THR A 13 19.43 -24.73 18.11
N SER A 14 18.75 -23.71 17.57
CA SER A 14 17.57 -23.89 16.74
C SER A 14 17.80 -23.26 15.37
N LEU A 15 18.16 -24.06 14.40
CA LEU A 15 18.16 -23.71 12.97
C LEU A 15 16.73 -23.38 12.47
N TYR A 16 15.74 -23.53 13.30
CA TYR A 16 14.34 -23.26 13.04
C TYR A 16 13.83 -22.34 14.14
N SER A 17 13.93 -21.03 13.93
CA SER A 17 13.20 -20.09 14.77
C SER A 17 11.70 -20.33 14.59
N PRO A 18 10.93 -20.67 15.63
CA PRO A 18 9.48 -20.79 15.53
C PRO A 18 8.78 -19.45 15.27
N ASN A 19 9.55 -18.38 15.16
CA ASN A 19 9.08 -17.02 15.02
C ASN A 19 9.43 -16.43 13.63
N GLY A 20 9.43 -17.23 12.56
CA GLY A 20 9.49 -16.70 11.21
C GLY A 20 8.34 -15.74 10.97
N LEU A 21 8.59 -14.70 10.19
CA LEU A 21 7.54 -13.84 9.65
C LEU A 21 7.29 -14.21 8.20
N GLU A 22 6.04 -14.05 7.78
CA GLU A 22 5.65 -14.27 6.40
C GLU A 22 6.53 -13.45 5.44
N GLY A 23 7.05 -14.11 4.39
CA GLY A 23 7.99 -13.50 3.45
C GLY A 23 9.45 -13.41 3.91
N MET A 24 9.79 -13.80 5.14
CA MET A 24 11.19 -13.93 5.53
C MET A 24 11.83 -15.13 4.83
N LEU A 25 13.10 -15.00 4.45
CA LEU A 25 13.89 -16.14 4.02
C LEU A 25 14.08 -17.11 5.19
N ALA A 26 13.86 -18.40 4.94
CA ALA A 26 13.98 -19.43 5.98
C ALA A 26 15.42 -19.92 6.16
N ASP A 27 16.30 -19.63 5.22
CA ASP A 27 17.74 -19.92 5.28
C ASP A 27 18.57 -18.66 5.14
N ALA A 28 19.77 -18.67 5.73
CA ALA A 28 20.77 -17.64 5.51
C ALA A 28 21.43 -17.80 4.12
N PRO A 29 21.76 -16.70 3.41
CA PRO A 29 22.54 -16.76 2.18
C PRO A 29 23.83 -17.58 2.37
N PRO A 30 24.36 -18.32 1.34
CA PRO A 30 24.49 -17.81 -0.03
C PRO A 30 23.65 -18.52 -1.09
N HIS A 31 22.68 -19.34 -0.74
CA HIS A 31 22.05 -20.26 -1.70
C HIS A 31 20.67 -19.82 -2.19
N ASP A 32 20.11 -18.79 -1.62
CA ASP A 32 18.81 -18.29 -1.99
C ASP A 32 18.95 -17.13 -2.97
N PHE A 33 18.40 -17.28 -4.16
CA PHE A 33 18.46 -16.28 -5.20
C PHE A 33 17.16 -15.51 -5.25
N VAL A 34 17.22 -14.25 -4.85
CA VAL A 34 16.18 -13.27 -5.16
C VAL A 34 16.46 -12.76 -6.57
N THR A 35 15.60 -13.07 -7.51
CA THR A 35 15.76 -12.61 -8.88
C THR A 35 15.14 -11.26 -9.14
N PRO A 36 15.30 -10.70 -10.35
CA PRO A 36 15.24 -9.26 -10.55
C PRO A 36 13.98 -8.65 -9.97
N SER A 37 14.17 -7.53 -9.31
CA SER A 37 13.11 -6.72 -8.78
C SER A 37 12.03 -6.50 -9.83
N LEU A 38 10.83 -6.94 -9.54
CA LEU A 38 9.64 -6.54 -10.26
C LEU A 38 9.14 -5.23 -9.65
N VAL A 39 8.50 -4.40 -10.42
CA VAL A 39 7.83 -3.19 -9.91
C VAL A 39 6.38 -3.55 -9.60
N ASN A 40 5.92 -3.20 -8.40
CA ASN A 40 4.51 -3.37 -8.06
C ASN A 40 3.63 -2.50 -8.97
N GLU A 41 2.80 -3.12 -9.81
CA GLU A 41 1.88 -2.43 -10.72
C GLU A 41 0.57 -1.98 -10.04
N GLY A 42 0.46 -2.20 -8.74
CA GLY A 42 -0.69 -1.73 -7.97
C GLY A 42 -0.90 -0.23 -8.08
N SER A 43 -2.11 0.20 -7.85
CA SER A 43 -2.47 1.62 -7.82
C SER A 43 -2.54 2.15 -6.40
N SER A 44 -2.25 3.42 -6.23
CA SER A 44 -2.55 4.17 -5.02
C SER A 44 -3.50 5.31 -5.34
N THR A 45 -4.31 5.69 -4.35
CA THR A 45 -5.35 6.70 -4.51
C THR A 45 -4.92 8.01 -3.85
N ALA A 46 -5.09 9.12 -4.56
CA ALA A 46 -4.90 10.46 -4.01
C ALA A 46 -6.10 10.85 -3.13
N GLN A 47 -5.84 11.56 -2.05
CA GLN A 47 -6.92 12.18 -1.27
C GLN A 47 -7.55 13.31 -2.05
N VAL A 48 -8.88 13.35 -2.06
CA VAL A 48 -9.67 14.46 -2.61
C VAL A 48 -10.60 15.01 -1.53
N ASN A 49 -10.52 16.31 -1.31
CA ASN A 49 -11.39 17.03 -0.37
C ASN A 49 -12.15 18.10 -1.12
N THR A 50 -13.45 18.15 -0.88
CA THR A 50 -14.34 19.19 -1.41
C THR A 50 -14.77 20.11 -0.28
N ILE A 51 -14.43 21.38 -0.39
CA ILE A 51 -14.84 22.44 0.49
C ILE A 51 -16.04 23.12 -0.15
N THR A 52 -17.16 23.17 0.55
CA THR A 52 -18.38 23.86 0.10
C THR A 52 -18.54 25.15 0.88
N ILE A 53 -18.68 26.26 0.19
CA ILE A 53 -18.97 27.55 0.79
C ILE A 53 -20.48 27.63 1.04
N GLY A 54 -20.87 27.63 2.32
CA GLY A 54 -22.28 27.52 2.70
C GLY A 54 -23.03 28.88 2.70
N ALA A 55 -22.32 29.98 2.98
CA ALA A 55 -22.89 31.32 2.97
C ALA A 55 -21.83 32.36 2.68
N ALA A 56 -22.22 33.45 2.02
CA ALA A 56 -21.44 34.66 1.94
C ALA A 56 -21.82 35.55 3.14
N ALA A 57 -20.82 35.86 3.96
CA ALA A 57 -21.00 36.72 5.11
C ALA A 57 -20.00 37.88 5.04
N LEU A 58 -20.49 39.08 5.39
CA LEU A 58 -19.72 40.33 5.36
C LEU A 58 -18.56 40.28 6.37
N ASN A 59 -17.39 40.75 5.97
CA ASN A 59 -16.19 40.86 6.81
C ASN A 59 -15.86 39.56 7.58
N THR A 60 -16.12 38.41 6.96
CA THR A 60 -15.90 37.10 7.56
C THR A 60 -14.63 36.50 7.04
N SER A 61 -13.79 35.96 7.95
CA SER A 61 -12.61 35.23 7.58
C SER A 61 -12.99 33.80 7.17
N TYR A 62 -12.58 33.40 5.98
CA TYR A 62 -12.65 32.03 5.47
C TYR A 62 -11.23 31.45 5.43
N SER A 63 -11.00 30.37 6.12
CA SER A 63 -9.68 29.77 6.16
C SER A 63 -9.72 28.26 6.04
N VAL A 64 -8.66 27.70 5.47
CA VAL A 64 -8.43 26.26 5.33
C VAL A 64 -7.10 25.94 5.98
N ARG A 65 -7.12 25.05 6.97
CA ARG A 65 -5.94 24.51 7.60
C ARG A 65 -5.73 23.07 7.13
N ILE A 66 -4.51 22.73 6.77
CA ILE A 66 -4.10 21.41 6.28
C ILE A 66 -3.01 20.88 7.20
N GLN A 67 -3.26 19.71 7.77
CA GLN A 67 -2.29 18.98 8.61
C GLN A 67 -2.03 17.61 8.01
N GLY A 68 -0.77 17.26 7.79
CA GLY A 68 -0.37 15.92 7.39
C GLY A 68 -0.53 14.95 8.55
N VAL A 69 -1.13 13.78 8.31
CA VAL A 69 -1.29 12.74 9.35
C VAL A 69 0.06 12.07 9.65
N TYR A 70 0.86 11.87 8.60
CA TYR A 70 2.19 11.24 8.68
C TYR A 70 3.32 12.15 8.22
N ASN A 71 3.01 13.39 7.83
CA ASN A 71 3.96 14.35 7.32
C ASN A 71 3.92 15.61 8.19
N ASP A 72 5.06 16.24 8.39
CA ASP A 72 5.19 17.49 9.18
C ASP A 72 4.65 18.72 8.42
N ILE A 73 3.46 18.61 7.84
CA ILE A 73 2.78 19.73 7.18
C ILE A 73 1.71 20.25 8.12
N ASP A 74 1.82 21.51 8.51
CA ASP A 74 0.76 22.26 9.18
C ASP A 74 0.76 23.67 8.59
N THR A 75 -0.24 23.96 7.79
CA THR A 75 -0.34 25.26 7.11
C THR A 75 -1.78 25.72 7.00
N THR A 76 -1.95 27.03 6.98
CA THR A 76 -3.26 27.67 6.85
C THR A 76 -3.21 28.72 5.75
N ALA A 77 -4.23 28.78 4.94
CA ALA A 77 -4.47 29.86 3.99
C ALA A 77 -5.94 30.31 4.07
N GLY A 78 -6.19 31.57 3.81
CA GLY A 78 -7.54 32.11 3.90
C GLY A 78 -7.65 33.51 3.32
N ILE A 79 -8.88 34.01 3.36
CA ILE A 79 -9.28 35.35 2.91
C ILE A 79 -10.23 35.97 3.92
N THR A 80 -10.44 37.26 3.81
CA THR A 80 -11.58 37.96 4.43
C THR A 80 -12.50 38.44 3.31
N SER A 81 -13.80 38.17 3.43
CA SER A 81 -14.82 38.62 2.47
C SER A 81 -15.08 40.11 2.55
N ASP A 82 -15.37 40.69 1.43
CA ASP A 82 -15.85 42.08 1.30
C ASP A 82 -17.39 42.12 1.35
N GLY A 83 -17.95 43.36 1.36
CA GLY A 83 -19.40 43.58 1.53
C GLY A 83 -20.30 43.06 0.44
N ASP A 84 -19.77 42.88 -0.74
CA ASP A 84 -20.46 42.52 -1.99
C ASP A 84 -20.05 41.12 -2.50
N ASP A 85 -19.20 40.40 -1.75
CA ASP A 85 -18.76 39.07 -2.15
C ASP A 85 -19.95 38.10 -2.19
N THR A 86 -20.13 37.44 -3.32
CA THR A 86 -21.00 36.30 -3.47
C THR A 86 -20.26 35.00 -3.03
N ILE A 87 -21.00 33.90 -2.89
CA ILE A 87 -20.41 32.58 -2.64
C ILE A 87 -19.36 32.25 -3.71
N ALA A 88 -19.62 32.63 -4.96
CA ALA A 88 -18.71 32.36 -6.09
C ALA A 88 -17.42 33.20 -5.98
N ASP A 89 -17.53 34.45 -5.54
CA ASP A 89 -16.35 35.30 -5.32
C ASP A 89 -15.49 34.75 -4.19
N ILE A 90 -16.11 34.32 -3.08
CA ILE A 90 -15.43 33.71 -1.94
C ILE A 90 -14.71 32.40 -2.37
N ALA A 91 -15.39 31.54 -3.11
CA ALA A 91 -14.78 30.31 -3.61
C ALA A 91 -13.56 30.60 -4.51
N THR A 92 -13.68 31.58 -5.39
CA THR A 92 -12.59 31.99 -6.29
C THR A 92 -11.44 32.61 -5.53
N LYS A 93 -11.69 33.55 -4.61
CA LYS A 93 -10.69 34.23 -3.78
C LYS A 93 -9.97 33.20 -2.87
N LEU A 94 -10.72 32.29 -2.24
CA LEU A 94 -10.16 31.25 -1.39
C LEU A 94 -9.27 30.28 -2.19
N GLY A 95 -9.73 29.86 -3.37
CA GLY A 95 -8.92 29.04 -4.29
C GLY A 95 -7.62 29.73 -4.69
N ALA A 96 -7.67 31.02 -5.00
CA ALA A 96 -6.49 31.81 -5.30
C ALA A 96 -5.52 31.91 -4.11
N ALA A 97 -6.04 32.13 -2.89
CA ALA A 97 -5.21 32.16 -1.68
C ALA A 97 -4.54 30.81 -1.38
N LEU A 98 -5.24 29.70 -1.64
CA LEU A 98 -4.68 28.35 -1.51
C LEU A 98 -3.57 28.08 -2.54
N ILE A 99 -3.75 28.55 -3.77
CA ILE A 99 -2.73 28.48 -4.84
C ILE A 99 -1.52 29.36 -4.49
N ALA A 100 -1.75 30.53 -3.94
CA ALA A 100 -0.68 31.46 -3.53
C ALA A 100 0.16 30.93 -2.36
N ASN A 101 -0.39 30.03 -1.53
CA ASN A 101 0.36 29.34 -0.49
C ASN A 101 1.22 28.23 -1.12
N GLY A 102 2.52 28.47 -1.22
CA GLY A 102 3.46 27.54 -1.89
C GLY A 102 3.47 26.14 -1.30
N VAL A 103 3.22 25.95 0.00
CA VAL A 103 3.15 24.63 0.64
C VAL A 103 1.90 23.90 0.18
N ILE A 104 0.75 24.58 0.18
CA ILE A 104 -0.52 23.99 -0.29
C ILE A 104 -0.43 23.66 -1.77
N TYR A 105 0.03 24.59 -2.59
CA TYR A 105 0.15 24.39 -4.03
C TYR A 105 1.15 23.27 -4.40
N GLY A 106 2.23 23.14 -3.63
CA GLY A 106 3.18 22.03 -3.81
C GLY A 106 2.58 20.65 -3.45
N THR A 107 1.62 20.64 -2.54
CA THR A 107 1.00 19.41 -2.01
C THR A 107 -0.29 19.03 -2.75
N PHE A 108 -1.08 20.02 -3.17
CA PHE A 108 -2.39 19.81 -3.80
C PHE A 108 -2.50 20.50 -5.16
N SER A 109 -3.30 19.95 -6.03
CA SER A 109 -3.93 20.73 -7.09
C SER A 109 -5.23 21.30 -6.56
N VAL A 110 -5.48 22.57 -6.88
CA VAL A 110 -6.66 23.32 -6.42
C VAL A 110 -7.52 23.65 -7.63
N THR A 111 -8.78 23.27 -7.58
CA THR A 111 -9.78 23.66 -8.59
C THR A 111 -10.98 24.29 -7.93
N THR A 112 -11.62 25.25 -8.58
CA THR A 112 -12.76 25.98 -8.04
C THR A 112 -13.98 25.84 -8.93
N THR A 113 -15.14 25.78 -8.31
CA THR A 113 -16.45 25.96 -8.95
C THR A 113 -17.16 27.17 -8.28
N PRO A 114 -18.33 27.60 -8.76
CA PRO A 114 -19.02 28.72 -8.12
C PRO A 114 -19.37 28.55 -6.64
N THR A 115 -19.38 27.32 -6.13
CA THR A 115 -19.75 27.05 -4.72
C THR A 115 -18.74 26.18 -3.98
N THR A 116 -17.73 25.65 -4.67
CA THR A 116 -16.78 24.72 -4.05
C THR A 116 -15.33 25.00 -4.42
N VAL A 117 -14.44 24.61 -3.51
CA VAL A 117 -13.00 24.48 -3.77
C VAL A 117 -12.61 23.02 -3.56
N VAL A 118 -12.01 22.41 -4.57
CA VAL A 118 -11.57 21.02 -4.53
C VAL A 118 -10.05 20.96 -4.41
N LEU A 119 -9.58 20.24 -3.41
CA LEU A 119 -8.17 19.94 -3.15
C LEU A 119 -7.91 18.50 -3.50
N THR A 120 -7.07 18.24 -4.51
CA THR A 120 -6.61 16.88 -4.87
C THR A 120 -5.14 16.75 -4.54
N SER A 121 -4.77 15.81 -3.66
CA SER A 121 -3.36 15.54 -3.36
C SER A 121 -2.59 15.22 -4.63
N ARG A 122 -1.39 15.81 -4.77
CA ARG A 122 -0.47 15.50 -5.88
C ARG A 122 0.25 14.18 -5.68
N LYS A 123 0.26 13.69 -4.43
CA LYS A 123 0.81 12.39 -4.07
C LYS A 123 -0.32 11.44 -3.74
N THR A 124 -0.09 10.17 -4.02
CA THR A 124 -1.06 9.10 -3.81
C THR A 124 -0.60 8.18 -2.67
N GLY A 125 -1.53 7.50 -2.03
CA GLY A 125 -1.24 6.52 -0.99
C GLY A 125 -1.56 6.99 0.42
N ALA A 126 -1.75 6.04 1.33
CA ALA A 126 -2.17 6.29 2.70
C ALA A 126 -1.19 7.19 3.48
N ALA A 127 0.12 7.11 3.19
CA ALA A 127 1.15 7.98 3.76
C ALA A 127 0.92 9.48 3.47
N TYR A 128 0.14 9.79 2.46
CA TYR A 128 -0.22 11.15 2.06
C TYR A 128 -1.66 11.48 2.40
N SER A 129 -2.09 11.06 3.59
CA SER A 129 -3.35 11.45 4.19
C SER A 129 -3.22 12.79 4.91
N TYR A 130 -4.25 13.61 4.78
CA TYR A 130 -4.28 14.96 5.36
C TYR A 130 -5.57 15.17 6.13
N ASN A 131 -5.45 15.77 7.31
CA ASN A 131 -6.58 16.31 8.04
C ASN A 131 -6.77 17.75 7.60
N ILE A 132 -7.90 18.05 6.97
CA ILE A 132 -8.21 19.37 6.44
C ILE A 132 -9.44 19.92 7.16
N THR A 133 -9.31 21.12 7.68
CA THR A 133 -10.39 21.82 8.36
C THR A 133 -10.66 23.15 7.66
N VAL A 134 -11.94 23.55 7.63
CA VAL A 134 -12.40 24.81 7.06
C VAL A 134 -13.12 25.60 8.11
N SER A 135 -12.98 26.92 8.08
CA SER A 135 -13.75 27.84 8.91
C SER A 135 -14.30 29.00 8.08
N GLY A 136 -15.36 29.63 8.57
CA GLY A 136 -16.01 30.80 7.98
C GLY A 136 -17.29 30.47 7.22
N GLY A 137 -18.29 31.37 7.31
CA GLY A 137 -19.48 31.41 6.48
C GLY A 137 -20.29 30.12 6.35
N ALA A 138 -20.47 29.37 7.43
CA ALA A 138 -21.12 28.05 7.40
C ALA A 138 -20.51 27.07 6.36
N SER A 139 -19.21 27.24 6.03
CA SER A 139 -18.51 26.37 5.10
C SER A 139 -18.34 24.98 5.71
N SER A 140 -18.35 23.97 4.85
CA SER A 140 -18.17 22.56 5.21
C SER A 140 -17.10 21.92 4.35
N ILE A 141 -16.53 20.83 4.85
CA ILE A 141 -15.58 20.01 4.09
C ILE A 141 -15.99 18.56 4.12
N ALA A 142 -15.85 17.89 3.00
CA ALA A 142 -16.00 16.46 2.88
C ALA A 142 -14.78 15.86 2.19
N THR A 143 -14.25 14.76 2.74
CA THR A 143 -13.29 13.91 2.04
C THR A 143 -14.08 13.05 1.06
N THR A 144 -14.02 13.39 -0.22
CA THR A 144 -14.75 12.67 -1.27
C THR A 144 -14.00 11.42 -1.74
N THR A 145 -12.68 11.41 -1.58
CA THR A 145 -11.84 10.24 -1.80
C THR A 145 -10.76 10.21 -0.74
N ALA A 146 -10.66 9.12 0.01
CA ALA A 146 -9.58 8.91 0.97
C ALA A 146 -8.29 8.50 0.27
N ALA A 147 -7.15 8.95 0.78
CA ALA A 147 -5.86 8.41 0.37
C ALA A 147 -5.78 6.93 0.76
N ALA A 148 -5.38 6.07 -0.15
CA ALA A 148 -5.30 4.63 0.08
C ALA A 148 -4.23 3.97 -0.79
N ASN A 149 -3.76 2.81 -0.35
CA ASN A 149 -2.88 1.94 -1.10
C ASN A 149 -3.58 0.60 -1.41
N PRO A 150 -4.61 0.57 -2.26
CA PRO A 150 -5.34 -0.67 -2.54
C PRO A 150 -4.48 -1.71 -3.24
N GLY A 151 -3.37 -1.31 -3.83
CA GLY A 151 -2.43 -2.17 -4.56
C GLY A 151 -1.18 -2.55 -3.78
N ILE A 152 -1.20 -2.53 -2.43
CA ILE A 152 -0.10 -3.09 -1.63
C ILE A 152 0.03 -4.58 -1.90
N LEU A 153 1.27 -5.03 -2.11
CA LEU A 153 1.60 -6.44 -2.25
C LEU A 153 2.17 -6.96 -0.93
N PRO A 154 1.41 -7.79 -0.18
CA PRO A 154 1.92 -8.41 1.04
C PRO A 154 3.11 -9.34 0.77
N PHE A 155 3.92 -9.57 1.80
CA PHE A 155 5.02 -10.54 1.74
C PHE A 155 4.52 -11.97 1.92
N GLY A 156 5.32 -12.94 1.43
CA GLY A 156 4.98 -14.36 1.54
C GLY A 156 3.94 -14.86 0.54
N LEU A 157 3.51 -14.02 -0.41
CA LEU A 157 2.53 -14.37 -1.42
C LEU A 157 3.19 -14.66 -2.78
N VAL A 158 2.53 -15.47 -3.60
CA VAL A 158 2.94 -15.69 -4.99
C VAL A 158 2.78 -14.39 -5.77
N ILE A 159 3.84 -13.99 -6.44
CA ILE A 159 3.86 -12.87 -7.38
C ILE A 159 3.80 -13.41 -8.80
N ALA A 160 2.99 -12.78 -9.61
CA ALA A 160 2.81 -13.14 -11.02
C ALA A 160 3.01 -11.93 -11.93
N THR A 161 3.19 -12.22 -13.20
CA THR A 161 3.13 -11.23 -14.29
C THR A 161 2.00 -11.60 -15.22
N GLY A 162 1.33 -10.60 -15.80
CA GLY A 162 0.34 -10.83 -16.85
C GLY A 162 0.99 -11.40 -18.11
N ILE A 163 0.24 -12.18 -18.90
CA ILE A 163 0.72 -12.80 -20.15
C ILE A 163 1.27 -11.79 -21.17
N THR A 164 0.68 -10.62 -21.21
CA THR A 164 1.04 -9.54 -22.16
C THR A 164 2.08 -8.59 -21.60
N ASN A 165 2.50 -8.81 -20.35
CA ASN A 165 3.38 -7.88 -19.67
C ASN A 165 4.84 -8.16 -20.01
N THR A 166 5.39 -7.35 -20.89
CA THR A 166 6.82 -7.32 -21.25
C THR A 166 7.63 -6.48 -20.26
N ALA A 167 6.97 -5.71 -19.40
CA ALA A 167 7.61 -4.88 -18.40
C ALA A 167 8.03 -5.73 -17.19
N ARG A 168 8.95 -5.20 -16.40
CA ARG A 168 9.38 -5.79 -15.12
C ARG A 168 8.37 -5.47 -14.03
N THR A 169 7.08 -5.73 -14.26
CA THR A 169 6.03 -5.47 -13.27
C THR A 169 5.53 -6.76 -12.66
N GLY A 170 5.15 -6.67 -11.39
CA GLY A 170 4.59 -7.77 -10.60
C GLY A 170 3.27 -7.39 -9.97
N LYS A 171 2.39 -8.37 -9.85
CA LYS A 171 1.09 -8.25 -9.22
C LYS A 171 0.74 -9.54 -8.47
N LEU A 172 -0.31 -9.52 -7.66
CA LEU A 172 -0.94 -10.75 -7.23
C LEU A 172 -1.60 -11.44 -8.43
N PRO A 173 -1.58 -12.78 -8.50
CA PRO A 173 -2.26 -13.51 -9.56
C PRO A 173 -3.77 -13.34 -9.42
N THR A 174 -4.44 -12.92 -10.48
CA THR A 174 -5.90 -12.67 -10.51
C THR A 174 -6.59 -13.38 -11.66
N ALA A 175 -5.83 -14.11 -12.48
CA ALA A 175 -6.34 -14.88 -13.60
C ALA A 175 -5.52 -16.16 -13.80
N SER A 176 -6.14 -17.21 -14.35
CA SER A 176 -5.49 -18.48 -14.68
C SER A 176 -4.38 -18.35 -15.73
N THR A 177 -4.36 -17.24 -16.45
CA THR A 177 -3.35 -16.89 -17.45
C THR A 177 -2.14 -16.16 -16.89
N ASP A 178 -2.21 -15.73 -15.63
CA ASP A 178 -1.08 -15.07 -14.98
C ASP A 178 0.05 -16.06 -14.72
N VAL A 179 1.27 -15.65 -15.01
CA VAL A 179 2.47 -16.49 -14.89
C VAL A 179 3.12 -16.23 -13.53
N ALA A 180 3.10 -17.23 -12.65
CA ALA A 180 3.80 -17.17 -11.37
C ALA A 180 5.31 -16.95 -11.57
N ARG A 181 5.91 -16.04 -10.80
CA ARG A 181 7.33 -15.67 -10.87
C ARG A 181 8.12 -16.02 -9.63
N GLY A 182 7.46 -16.30 -8.53
CA GLY A 182 8.07 -16.65 -7.24
C GLY A 182 7.24 -16.12 -6.08
N ILE A 183 7.88 -16.01 -4.92
CA ILE A 183 7.25 -15.54 -3.68
C ILE A 183 7.82 -14.17 -3.31
N SER A 184 6.97 -13.23 -2.93
CA SER A 184 7.40 -11.93 -2.41
C SER A 184 8.16 -12.10 -1.10
N VAL A 185 9.37 -11.53 -1.03
CA VAL A 185 10.19 -11.62 0.18
C VAL A 185 10.35 -10.27 0.85
N ARG A 186 10.37 -10.32 2.18
CA ARG A 186 10.62 -9.18 3.05
C ARG A 186 12.10 -8.80 2.98
N THR A 187 12.37 -7.52 2.82
CA THR A 187 13.71 -6.95 2.94
C THR A 187 13.70 -5.82 3.94
N ASN A 188 14.84 -5.53 4.54
CA ASN A 188 14.98 -4.44 5.51
C ASN A 188 14.71 -3.04 4.92
N ALA A 189 14.68 -2.93 3.58
CA ALA A 189 14.37 -1.68 2.89
C ALA A 189 12.86 -1.35 2.85
N HIS A 190 12.01 -2.32 3.19
CA HIS A 190 10.55 -2.21 3.10
C HIS A 190 9.91 -2.28 4.48
N GLU A 191 10.56 -1.74 5.51
CA GLU A 191 9.83 -1.48 6.76
C GLU A 191 8.81 -0.38 6.45
N SER A 192 7.56 -0.77 6.52
CA SER A 192 6.42 0.11 6.25
C SER A 192 6.49 1.37 7.11
N GLN A 193 6.64 2.52 6.48
CA GLN A 193 6.51 3.82 7.15
C GLN A 193 5.10 4.03 7.71
N ASP A 194 4.12 3.24 7.27
CA ASP A 194 2.70 3.44 7.53
C ASP A 194 2.08 2.30 8.34
N GLY A 195 2.87 1.41 8.94
CA GLY A 195 2.36 0.23 9.64
C GLY A 195 1.73 -0.82 8.70
N VAL A 196 1.86 -0.67 7.40
CA VAL A 196 1.36 -1.63 6.42
C VAL A 196 2.48 -2.57 6.00
N ASP A 197 2.24 -3.86 6.16
CA ASP A 197 3.20 -4.91 5.87
C ASP A 197 3.12 -5.34 4.39
N GLY A 198 3.99 -4.78 3.55
CA GLY A 198 3.98 -5.07 2.12
C GLY A 198 4.75 -4.06 1.27
N VAL A 199 4.78 -4.29 -0.04
CA VAL A 199 5.43 -3.44 -1.03
C VAL A 199 4.42 -2.45 -1.60
N LEU A 200 4.71 -1.17 -1.50
CA LEU A 200 3.82 -0.11 -2.00
C LEU A 200 3.76 -0.10 -3.54
N PRO A 201 2.70 0.47 -4.12
CA PRO A 201 2.60 0.70 -5.56
C PRO A 201 3.81 1.46 -6.12
N ASN A 202 4.28 1.05 -7.28
CA ASN A 202 5.47 1.56 -7.98
C ASN A 202 6.82 1.30 -7.27
N GLU A 203 6.84 0.55 -6.18
CA GLU A 203 8.07 0.11 -5.54
C GLU A 203 8.56 -1.23 -6.08
N ALA A 204 9.84 -1.51 -5.83
CA ALA A 204 10.47 -2.75 -6.25
C ALA A 204 10.04 -3.91 -5.34
N ILE A 205 9.52 -4.98 -5.92
CA ILE A 205 9.21 -6.23 -5.25
C ILE A 205 10.43 -7.16 -5.37
N ASN A 206 10.94 -7.65 -4.26
CA ASN A 206 11.91 -8.74 -4.27
C ASN A 206 11.16 -10.07 -4.33
N VAL A 207 11.49 -10.89 -5.33
CA VAL A 207 10.80 -12.16 -5.60
C VAL A 207 11.78 -13.30 -5.50
N LEU A 208 11.52 -14.26 -4.60
CA LEU A 208 12.32 -15.47 -4.49
C LEU A 208 11.87 -16.48 -5.55
N CYS A 209 12.77 -16.84 -6.45
CA CYS A 209 12.53 -17.86 -7.47
C CYS A 209 13.22 -19.19 -7.14
N ASN A 210 14.26 -19.15 -6.33
CA ASN A 210 14.97 -20.35 -5.86
C ASN A 210 15.41 -20.14 -4.41
N GLY A 211 15.02 -21.06 -3.53
CA GLY A 211 15.37 -20.99 -2.11
C GLY A 211 14.22 -21.34 -1.19
N ARG A 212 14.29 -20.90 0.07
CA ARG A 212 13.34 -21.19 1.14
C ARG A 212 12.80 -19.93 1.74
N VAL A 213 11.46 -19.88 1.90
CA VAL A 213 10.75 -18.71 2.42
C VAL A 213 9.65 -19.14 3.38
N TRP A 214 9.40 -18.34 4.39
CA TRP A 214 8.26 -18.51 5.26
C TRP A 214 6.99 -18.00 4.57
N VAL A 215 5.97 -18.86 4.52
CA VAL A 215 4.64 -18.53 3.99
C VAL A 215 3.57 -18.98 4.96
N LYS A 216 2.37 -18.43 4.83
CA LYS A 216 1.21 -18.80 5.65
C LYS A 216 0.16 -19.49 4.79
N PRO A 217 0.15 -20.85 4.75
CA PRO A 217 -0.85 -21.60 3.98
C PRO A 217 -2.25 -21.41 4.53
N THR A 218 -3.23 -21.42 3.65
CA THR A 218 -4.66 -21.32 4.04
C THR A 218 -5.29 -22.66 4.43
N THR A 219 -4.52 -23.76 4.32
CA THR A 219 -4.92 -25.11 4.72
C THR A 219 -3.82 -25.76 5.55
N ALA A 220 -4.11 -26.82 6.32
CA ALA A 220 -3.10 -27.67 6.93
C ALA A 220 -2.19 -28.25 5.83
N PHE A 221 -0.92 -28.47 6.12
CA PHE A 221 0.09 -28.80 5.11
C PHE A 221 1.15 -29.80 5.65
N LYS A 222 1.77 -30.52 4.74
CA LYS A 222 2.89 -31.44 5.01
C LYS A 222 3.81 -31.57 3.79
N PRO A 223 5.06 -32.06 3.95
CA PRO A 223 6.06 -32.11 2.89
C PRO A 223 5.67 -32.91 1.63
N THR A 224 4.72 -33.83 1.75
CA THR A 224 4.23 -34.66 0.62
C THR A 224 3.14 -33.99 -0.22
N ASP A 225 2.64 -32.86 0.24
CA ASP A 225 1.52 -32.22 -0.42
C ASP A 225 1.97 -31.44 -1.67
N THR A 226 1.12 -31.44 -2.68
CA THR A 226 1.27 -30.54 -3.83
C THR A 226 0.92 -29.12 -3.40
N VAL A 227 1.74 -28.17 -3.80
CA VAL A 227 1.50 -26.75 -3.50
C VAL A 227 0.66 -26.13 -4.60
N TYR A 228 -0.44 -25.48 -4.20
CA TYR A 228 -1.29 -24.69 -5.08
C TYR A 228 -1.25 -23.23 -4.64
N TYR A 229 -1.50 -22.32 -5.55
CA TYR A 229 -1.69 -20.90 -5.23
C TYR A 229 -3.04 -20.40 -5.76
N SER A 230 -3.61 -19.41 -5.08
CA SER A 230 -4.85 -18.76 -5.50
C SER A 230 -4.57 -17.73 -6.59
N TYR A 231 -5.40 -17.78 -7.65
CA TYR A 231 -5.53 -16.71 -8.64
C TYR A 231 -6.94 -16.09 -8.63
N ASN A 232 -7.65 -16.21 -7.52
CA ASN A 232 -8.91 -15.50 -7.32
C ASN A 232 -8.65 -14.00 -7.20
N ASN A 233 -9.54 -13.21 -7.79
CA ASN A 233 -9.46 -11.75 -7.66
C ASN A 233 -10.15 -11.28 -6.36
N ASP A 234 -9.63 -11.75 -5.23
CA ASP A 234 -10.12 -11.46 -3.88
C ASP A 234 -8.95 -11.38 -2.88
N SER A 235 -9.27 -11.34 -1.60
CA SER A 235 -8.28 -11.29 -0.51
C SER A 235 -7.40 -12.53 -0.39
N THR A 236 -7.67 -13.60 -1.13
CA THR A 236 -6.87 -14.83 -1.14
C THR A 236 -5.85 -14.88 -2.26
N ALA A 237 -5.83 -13.89 -3.17
CA ALA A 237 -4.91 -13.84 -4.30
C ALA A 237 -3.45 -14.05 -3.85
N GLY A 238 -2.74 -14.96 -4.50
CA GLY A 238 -1.34 -15.28 -4.19
C GLY A 238 -1.11 -16.16 -2.96
N THR A 239 -2.12 -16.46 -2.15
CA THR A 239 -1.97 -17.38 -1.01
C THR A 239 -1.70 -18.80 -1.47
N VAL A 240 -0.95 -19.57 -0.63
CA VAL A 240 -0.63 -20.97 -0.92
C VAL A 240 -1.49 -21.92 -0.11
N ARG A 241 -1.70 -23.13 -0.64
CA ARG A 241 -2.46 -24.21 -0.01
C ARG A 241 -2.06 -25.60 -0.56
N ASN A 242 -2.54 -26.66 0.08
CA ASN A 242 -2.27 -28.05 -0.38
C ASN A 242 -3.43 -28.71 -1.15
N THR A 243 -4.54 -28.00 -1.34
CA THR A 243 -5.72 -28.57 -2.00
C THR A 243 -6.05 -27.80 -3.27
N THR A 244 -6.45 -28.55 -4.31
CA THR A 244 -6.93 -27.98 -5.58
C THR A 244 -8.36 -27.44 -5.45
N GLY A 245 -8.80 -26.66 -6.43
CA GLY A 245 -10.14 -26.09 -6.52
C GLY A 245 -10.22 -25.07 -7.64
N THR A 246 -11.43 -24.57 -7.89
CA THR A 246 -11.63 -23.45 -8.83
C THR A 246 -10.88 -22.21 -8.31
N GLY A 247 -10.15 -21.53 -9.18
CA GLY A 247 -9.35 -20.36 -8.80
C GLY A 247 -7.98 -20.68 -8.23
N TYR A 248 -7.52 -21.94 -8.36
CA TYR A 248 -6.19 -22.38 -7.88
C TYR A 248 -5.41 -23.08 -8.98
N ALA A 249 -4.11 -22.82 -9.01
CA ALA A 249 -3.18 -23.48 -9.92
C ALA A 249 -2.01 -24.09 -9.14
N VAL A 250 -1.38 -25.11 -9.70
CA VAL A 250 -0.17 -25.73 -9.11
C VAL A 250 0.98 -24.73 -9.17
N LEU A 251 1.66 -24.57 -8.05
CA LEU A 251 2.92 -23.84 -8.01
C LEU A 251 4.06 -24.81 -8.35
N LEU A 252 4.42 -24.85 -9.62
CA LEU A 252 5.45 -25.75 -10.11
C LEU A 252 6.81 -25.47 -9.44
N GLY A 253 7.54 -26.52 -9.09
CA GLY A 253 8.83 -26.40 -8.44
C GLY A 253 8.77 -26.03 -6.95
N ALA A 254 7.58 -25.92 -6.37
CA ALA A 254 7.41 -25.61 -4.95
C ALA A 254 7.06 -26.87 -4.14
N LYS A 255 7.56 -26.92 -2.89
CA LYS A 255 7.20 -27.94 -1.90
C LYS A 255 7.26 -27.41 -0.48
N PHE A 256 6.40 -27.89 0.39
CA PHE A 256 6.52 -27.67 1.84
C PHE A 256 7.66 -28.53 2.40
N GLU A 257 8.42 -28.00 3.34
CA GLU A 257 9.51 -28.72 4.02
C GLU A 257 9.19 -29.06 5.50
N ASN A 258 8.13 -28.51 6.04
CA ASN A 258 7.59 -28.83 7.36
C ASN A 258 6.09 -29.14 7.29
N SER A 259 5.49 -29.49 8.42
CA SER A 259 4.06 -29.73 8.56
C SER A 259 3.46 -28.74 9.53
N GLY A 260 2.19 -28.41 9.35
CA GLY A 260 1.46 -27.53 10.26
C GLY A 260 -0.05 -27.53 10.01
N SER A 261 -0.75 -26.89 10.93
CA SER A 261 -2.18 -26.63 10.86
C SER A 261 -2.47 -25.33 10.10
N VAL A 262 -3.75 -25.06 9.87
CA VAL A 262 -4.20 -23.75 9.32
C VAL A 262 -3.73 -22.61 10.26
N GLY A 263 -3.08 -21.64 9.67
CA GLY A 263 -2.55 -20.47 10.41
C GLY A 263 -1.10 -20.61 10.86
N ASP A 264 -0.53 -21.81 10.84
CA ASP A 264 0.90 -22.02 11.09
C ASP A 264 1.75 -21.55 9.89
N LEU A 265 3.00 -21.19 10.17
CA LEU A 265 3.96 -20.85 9.13
C LEU A 265 4.57 -22.11 8.51
N ALA A 266 4.60 -22.15 7.19
CA ALA A 266 5.28 -23.16 6.41
C ALA A 266 6.63 -22.67 5.89
N ILE A 267 7.62 -23.57 5.88
CA ILE A 267 8.82 -23.38 5.06
C ILE A 267 8.49 -23.89 3.67
N LEU A 268 8.43 -22.99 2.71
CA LEU A 268 8.22 -23.29 1.31
C LEU A 268 9.56 -23.23 0.57
N LYS A 269 10.00 -24.36 0.02
CA LYS A 269 11.10 -24.39 -0.94
C LYS A 269 10.52 -24.14 -2.32
N VAL A 270 11.11 -23.20 -3.06
CA VAL A 270 10.79 -22.90 -4.45
C VAL A 270 11.99 -23.14 -5.34
N ASN A 271 11.75 -23.57 -6.58
CA ASN A 271 12.73 -23.75 -7.63
C ASN A 271 12.01 -23.55 -8.97
N MET A 272 11.80 -22.29 -9.35
CA MET A 272 10.96 -21.86 -10.46
C MET A 272 11.80 -21.39 -11.65
#